data_0d241dba5e45665bb5cac14d35a2a932
#
_entry.id   0d241dba5e45665bb5cac14d35a2a932
#
_cell.length_a   1.000
_cell.length_b   1.000
_cell.length_c   1.000
_cell.angle_alpha   90.00
_cell.angle_beta   90.00
_cell.angle_gamma   90.00
#
_symmetry.space_group_name_H-M   'P 1'
#
loop_
_entity.id
_entity.type
_entity.pdbx_description
1 polymer ?
#
loop_
_entity_poly.entity_id
_entity_poly.type
_entity_poly.pdbx_seq_one_letter_code
_entity_poly.pdbx_strand_id
1 'polypeptide(L)'
;HSSGVFGQNAGYGAIYEAARILNEFREALAGEKYLTFNPGQIVGGSDVNINSSTGAGSSLGKTNIVAREAIVTGDLRFLGEAQKEAARAKMREIVANNLHQTDAEITFYDYIPSMEPTPGNYALAETLSLVSQDLGYGPVKPGDPGSRGAGDISFVASFMDSLDGLGASGSGAHAPGETINMKQFPSLIKRNTLLLYRLTR
;
A
#
# COMPACT_ATOMS: atom_id res chain seq x y z
N HIS A 1 -3.56 -17.42 36.54
CA HIS A 1 -3.30 -18.39 35.49
C HIS A 1 -4.61 -18.98 35.00
N SER A 2 -5.13 -18.44 33.90
CA SER A 2 -6.30 -19.01 33.23
C SER A 2 -5.80 -19.84 32.04
N SER A 3 -6.20 -21.10 31.96
CA SER A 3 -5.92 -21.95 30.81
C SER A 3 -6.89 -21.69 29.63
N GLY A 4 -7.75 -20.69 29.72
CA GLY A 4 -8.68 -20.33 28.66
C GLY A 4 -9.33 -18.99 28.87
N VAL A 5 -9.72 -18.35 27.78
CA VAL A 5 -10.33 -17.01 27.74
C VAL A 5 -11.82 -16.97 28.10
N PHE A 6 -12.47 -18.14 28.24
CA PHE A 6 -13.90 -18.25 28.59
C PHE A 6 -14.16 -18.45 30.08
N GLY A 7 -13.11 -18.41 30.90
CA GLY A 7 -13.25 -18.50 32.37
C GLY A 7 -13.84 -17.22 32.95
N GLN A 8 -14.53 -17.33 34.06
CA GLN A 8 -15.06 -16.21 34.81
C GLN A 8 -13.90 -15.26 35.20
N ASN A 9 -14.00 -13.97 34.85
CA ASN A 9 -12.98 -12.95 35.03
C ASN A 9 -11.68 -13.14 34.21
N ALA A 10 -11.64 -14.03 33.22
CA ALA A 10 -10.56 -14.12 32.28
C ALA A 10 -10.75 -13.08 31.18
N GLY A 11 -9.71 -12.33 30.87
CA GLY A 11 -9.68 -11.46 29.66
C GLY A 11 -9.49 -12.31 28.42
N TYR A 12 -9.79 -11.72 27.25
CA TYR A 12 -9.63 -12.42 25.97
C TYR A 12 -8.17 -12.61 25.55
N GLY A 13 -7.28 -11.71 25.98
CA GLY A 13 -5.86 -11.74 25.64
C GLY A 13 -5.55 -11.18 24.24
N ALA A 14 -4.29 -10.87 24.03
CA ALA A 14 -3.84 -10.10 22.89
C ALA A 14 -4.04 -10.80 21.52
N ILE A 15 -4.02 -12.14 21.48
CA ILE A 15 -4.23 -12.87 20.21
C ILE A 15 -5.68 -12.73 19.73
N TYR A 16 -6.67 -12.84 20.62
CA TYR A 16 -8.06 -12.64 20.23
C TYR A 16 -8.36 -11.20 19.87
N GLU A 17 -7.75 -10.24 20.58
CA GLU A 17 -7.88 -8.82 20.24
C GLU A 17 -7.30 -8.52 18.86
N ALA A 18 -6.10 -9.00 18.55
CA ALA A 18 -5.50 -8.86 17.22
C ALA A 18 -6.36 -9.53 16.13
N ALA A 19 -6.90 -10.71 16.39
CA ALA A 19 -7.76 -11.40 15.44
C ALA A 19 -9.07 -10.64 15.17
N ARG A 20 -9.70 -10.06 16.20
CA ARG A 20 -10.88 -9.20 16.07
C ARG A 20 -10.56 -7.98 15.20
N ILE A 21 -9.49 -7.23 15.55
CA ILE A 21 -9.08 -6.03 14.83
C ILE A 21 -8.85 -6.35 13.35
N LEU A 22 -8.09 -7.40 13.05
CA LEU A 22 -7.80 -7.78 11.67
C LEU A 22 -9.05 -8.18 10.89
N ASN A 23 -9.98 -8.90 11.52
CA ASN A 23 -11.23 -9.26 10.86
C ASN A 23 -12.11 -8.03 10.60
N GLU A 24 -12.23 -7.12 11.56
CA GLU A 24 -12.99 -5.88 11.40
C GLU A 24 -12.35 -4.95 10.36
N PHE A 25 -11.01 -4.88 10.27
CA PHE A 25 -10.33 -4.17 9.17
C PHE A 25 -10.74 -4.75 7.81
N ARG A 26 -10.71 -6.08 7.68
CA ARG A 26 -11.13 -6.76 6.46
C ARG A 26 -12.59 -6.42 6.10
N GLU A 27 -13.49 -6.45 7.06
CA GLU A 27 -14.90 -6.17 6.83
C GLU A 27 -15.16 -4.70 6.49
N ALA A 28 -14.49 -3.78 7.18
CA ALA A 28 -14.72 -2.35 7.03
C ALA A 28 -14.04 -1.73 5.80
N LEU A 29 -12.90 -2.30 5.35
CA LEU A 29 -12.10 -1.72 4.26
C LEU A 29 -12.25 -2.50 2.93
N ALA A 30 -12.75 -3.75 2.97
CA ALA A 30 -12.92 -4.54 1.76
C ALA A 30 -13.96 -3.95 0.82
N GLY A 31 -13.65 -3.96 -0.47
CA GLY A 31 -14.57 -3.50 -1.53
C GLY A 31 -14.47 -2.02 -1.85
N GLU A 32 -13.74 -1.23 -1.12
CA GLU A 32 -13.43 0.14 -1.51
C GLU A 32 -12.41 0.14 -2.65
N LYS A 33 -12.75 0.81 -3.75
CA LYS A 33 -11.94 0.81 -4.97
C LYS A 33 -10.59 1.45 -4.70
N TYR A 34 -9.53 0.79 -5.11
CA TYR A 34 -8.13 1.20 -4.94
C TYR A 34 -7.61 1.24 -3.49
N LEU A 35 -8.40 0.78 -2.52
CA LEU A 35 -7.96 0.61 -1.15
C LEU A 35 -7.62 -0.85 -0.90
N THR A 36 -6.41 -1.12 -0.41
CA THR A 36 -6.03 -2.47 0.03
C THR A 36 -5.30 -2.40 1.35
N PHE A 37 -5.55 -3.39 2.20
CA PHE A 37 -4.81 -3.63 3.44
C PHE A 37 -4.33 -5.08 3.47
N ASN A 38 -3.06 -5.27 3.77
CA ASN A 38 -2.47 -6.59 3.93
C ASN A 38 -1.75 -6.69 5.27
N PRO A 39 -2.24 -7.52 6.22
CA PRO A 39 -1.46 -7.89 7.40
C PRO A 39 -0.35 -8.84 6.98
N GLY A 40 0.87 -8.33 6.83
CA GLY A 40 2.02 -9.09 6.34
C GLY A 40 2.65 -9.99 7.39
N GLN A 41 2.50 -9.64 8.67
CA GLN A 41 3.06 -10.41 9.77
C GLN A 41 2.22 -10.25 11.03
N ILE A 42 2.09 -11.33 11.78
CA ILE A 42 1.53 -11.35 13.14
C ILE A 42 2.39 -12.23 14.04
N VAL A 43 2.72 -11.74 15.23
CA VAL A 43 3.43 -12.48 16.27
C VAL A 43 2.71 -12.26 17.59
N GLY A 44 2.40 -13.33 18.34
CA GLY A 44 1.67 -13.24 19.61
C GLY A 44 2.14 -14.24 20.63
N GLY A 45 2.09 -13.86 21.92
CA GLY A 45 2.56 -14.70 23.01
C GLY A 45 2.60 -14.00 24.37
N SER A 46 3.38 -14.55 25.30
CA SER A 46 3.66 -13.91 26.60
C SER A 46 4.76 -12.87 26.51
N ASP A 47 5.64 -13.00 25.51
CA ASP A 47 6.71 -12.06 25.19
C ASP A 47 6.91 -12.09 23.68
N VAL A 48 6.95 -10.92 23.03
CA VAL A 48 6.93 -10.77 21.59
C VAL A 48 8.02 -9.79 21.15
N ASN A 49 8.74 -10.13 20.09
CA ASN A 49 9.72 -9.25 19.48
C ASN A 49 9.60 -9.28 17.97
N ILE A 50 9.67 -8.10 17.34
CA ILE A 50 9.86 -7.94 15.90
C ILE A 50 11.10 -7.08 15.66
N ASN A 51 12.06 -7.64 14.93
CA ASN A 51 13.23 -6.90 14.47
C ASN A 51 12.85 -6.08 13.23
N SER A 52 12.77 -4.77 13.38
CA SER A 52 12.34 -3.86 12.30
C SER A 52 13.30 -3.83 11.10
N SER A 53 14.58 -4.18 11.29
CA SER A 53 15.57 -4.16 10.20
C SER A 53 15.56 -5.42 9.34
N THR A 54 15.21 -6.57 9.94
CA THR A 54 15.18 -7.86 9.22
C THR A 54 13.76 -8.36 8.94
N GLY A 55 12.75 -7.79 9.58
CA GLY A 55 11.38 -8.30 9.57
C GLY A 55 11.20 -9.62 10.35
N ALA A 56 12.24 -10.10 11.05
CA ALA A 56 12.14 -11.34 11.82
C ALA A 56 11.31 -11.13 13.09
N GLY A 57 10.33 -12.01 13.31
CA GLY A 57 9.52 -12.03 14.52
C GLY A 57 9.82 -13.27 15.37
N SER A 58 9.75 -13.10 16.71
CA SER A 58 9.85 -14.19 17.66
C SER A 58 8.87 -14.01 18.82
N SER A 59 8.41 -15.11 19.40
CA SER A 59 7.57 -15.08 20.59
C SER A 59 7.92 -16.21 21.55
N LEU A 60 7.69 -15.95 22.84
CA LEU A 60 7.68 -16.96 23.88
C LEU A 60 6.25 -17.10 24.42
N GLY A 61 5.84 -18.32 24.74
CA GLY A 61 4.52 -18.59 25.30
C GLY A 61 4.36 -20.04 25.72
N LYS A 62 3.29 -20.32 26.46
CA LYS A 62 2.85 -21.65 26.83
C LYS A 62 1.41 -21.83 26.42
N THR A 63 1.03 -23.03 26.04
CA THR A 63 -0.33 -23.37 25.58
C THR A 63 -1.43 -23.15 26.61
N ASN A 64 -1.09 -23.06 27.88
CA ASN A 64 -2.02 -22.87 29.01
C ASN A 64 -1.90 -21.47 29.66
N ILE A 65 -1.33 -20.48 28.92
CA ILE A 65 -1.27 -19.09 29.38
C ILE A 65 -1.90 -18.20 28.28
N VAL A 66 -2.80 -17.32 28.70
CA VAL A 66 -3.39 -16.31 27.82
C VAL A 66 -2.28 -15.37 27.30
N ALA A 67 -2.23 -15.13 26.01
CA ALA A 67 -1.24 -14.28 25.40
C ALA A 67 -1.35 -12.83 25.93
N ARG A 68 -0.23 -12.30 26.38
CA ARG A 68 -0.15 -10.94 26.92
C ARG A 68 -0.01 -9.92 25.81
N GLU A 69 0.65 -10.27 24.71
CA GLU A 69 1.07 -9.34 23.70
C GLU A 69 0.89 -9.95 22.30
N ALA A 70 0.51 -9.13 21.35
CA ALA A 70 0.54 -9.45 19.93
C ALA A 70 0.95 -8.21 19.14
N ILE A 71 1.84 -8.39 18.18
CA ILE A 71 2.27 -7.34 17.25
C ILE A 71 1.87 -7.76 15.84
N VAL A 72 1.23 -6.83 15.13
CA VAL A 72 0.87 -6.99 13.71
C VAL A 72 1.54 -5.89 12.91
N THR A 73 2.17 -6.24 11.80
CA THR A 73 2.65 -5.28 10.81
C THR A 73 1.93 -5.51 9.50
N GLY A 74 1.58 -4.42 8.81
CA GLY A 74 0.81 -4.49 7.57
C GLY A 74 1.12 -3.36 6.62
N ASP A 75 0.59 -3.47 5.40
CA ASP A 75 0.71 -2.51 4.31
C ASP A 75 -0.70 -2.00 3.95
N LEU A 76 -0.88 -0.68 3.97
CA LEU A 76 -2.10 0.00 3.57
C LEU A 76 -1.81 0.78 2.29
N ARG A 77 -2.51 0.44 1.19
CA ARG A 77 -2.39 1.12 -0.09
C ARG A 77 -3.67 1.84 -0.44
N PHE A 78 -3.52 3.03 -0.96
CA PHE A 78 -4.60 3.96 -1.28
C PHE A 78 -4.23 4.77 -2.54
N LEU A 79 -5.21 5.41 -3.15
CA LEU A 79 -4.98 6.21 -4.35
C LEU A 79 -4.83 7.70 -4.05
N GLY A 80 -5.53 8.21 -3.04
CA GLY A 80 -5.52 9.63 -2.68
C GLY A 80 -5.47 9.89 -1.17
N GLU A 81 -5.08 11.08 -0.78
CA GLU A 81 -4.91 11.46 0.63
C GLU A 81 -6.22 11.40 1.42
N ALA A 82 -7.34 11.79 0.81
CA ALA A 82 -8.66 11.71 1.45
C ALA A 82 -9.03 10.25 1.78
N GLN A 83 -8.75 9.32 0.88
CA GLN A 83 -8.97 7.90 1.08
C GLN A 83 -8.07 7.34 2.20
N LYS A 84 -6.80 7.73 2.21
CA LYS A 84 -5.85 7.37 3.28
C LYS A 84 -6.36 7.77 4.66
N GLU A 85 -6.75 9.03 4.81
CA GLU A 85 -7.19 9.54 6.11
C GLU A 85 -8.52 8.93 6.56
N ALA A 86 -9.47 8.70 5.63
CA ALA A 86 -10.72 8.00 5.93
C ALA A 86 -10.46 6.55 6.40
N ALA A 87 -9.60 5.82 5.70
CA ALA A 87 -9.22 4.45 6.08
C ALA A 87 -8.54 4.42 7.45
N ARG A 88 -7.59 5.31 7.71
CA ARG A 88 -6.88 5.42 8.99
C ARG A 88 -7.82 5.79 10.14
N ALA A 89 -8.76 6.71 9.91
CA ALA A 89 -9.76 7.06 10.91
C ALA A 89 -10.62 5.84 11.28
N LYS A 90 -11.06 5.08 10.27
CA LYS A 90 -11.81 3.84 10.50
C LYS A 90 -11.01 2.77 11.23
N MET A 91 -9.74 2.61 10.88
CA MET A 91 -8.84 1.68 11.59
C MET A 91 -8.64 2.08 13.06
N ARG A 92 -8.46 3.38 13.35
CA ARG A 92 -8.37 3.88 14.74
C ARG A 92 -9.66 3.64 15.54
N GLU A 93 -10.81 3.86 14.92
CA GLU A 93 -12.12 3.57 15.53
C GLU A 93 -12.25 2.09 15.93
N ILE A 94 -11.86 1.19 15.04
CA ILE A 94 -11.89 -0.26 15.27
C ILE A 94 -10.93 -0.64 16.39
N VAL A 95 -9.72 -0.11 16.40
CA VAL A 95 -8.71 -0.39 17.44
C VAL A 95 -9.16 0.12 18.80
N ALA A 96 -9.89 1.21 18.88
CA ALA A 96 -10.38 1.78 20.13
C ALA A 96 -11.48 0.94 20.80
N ASN A 97 -12.11 -0.01 20.10
CA ASN A 97 -13.18 -0.87 20.62
C ASN A 97 -12.62 -2.18 21.15
N ASN A 98 -11.97 -2.15 22.30
CA ASN A 98 -11.26 -3.31 22.83
C ASN A 98 -12.17 -4.39 23.39
N LEU A 99 -11.77 -5.66 23.29
CA LEU A 99 -12.35 -6.77 24.02
C LEU A 99 -12.10 -6.61 25.52
N HIS A 100 -12.88 -7.32 26.33
CA HIS A 100 -12.75 -7.26 27.79
C HIS A 100 -11.33 -7.58 28.27
N GLN A 101 -10.75 -6.68 29.07
CA GLN A 101 -9.38 -6.76 29.60
C GLN A 101 -8.28 -6.85 28.51
N THR A 102 -8.52 -6.19 27.38
CA THR A 102 -7.48 -5.98 26.36
C THR A 102 -7.30 -4.49 26.09
N ASP A 103 -6.19 -4.14 25.46
CA ASP A 103 -5.88 -2.83 24.97
C ASP A 103 -5.13 -2.95 23.64
N ALA A 104 -5.24 -1.94 22.76
CA ALA A 104 -4.57 -1.96 21.48
C ALA A 104 -4.21 -0.55 21.02
N GLU A 105 -3.12 -0.44 20.30
CA GLU A 105 -2.63 0.79 19.70
C GLU A 105 -2.33 0.54 18.21
N ILE A 106 -2.54 1.55 17.37
CA ILE A 106 -2.15 1.54 15.97
C ILE A 106 -1.33 2.78 15.62
N THR A 107 -0.21 2.55 14.96
CA THR A 107 0.67 3.60 14.41
C THR A 107 0.76 3.47 12.91
N PHE A 108 0.90 4.60 12.20
CA PHE A 108 1.05 4.65 10.76
C PHE A 108 2.35 5.35 10.39
N TYR A 109 3.02 4.80 9.39
CA TYR A 109 4.23 5.38 8.81
C TYR A 109 4.00 5.65 7.33
N ASP A 110 4.27 6.86 6.87
CA ASP A 110 4.18 7.23 5.47
C ASP A 110 5.56 7.06 4.81
N TYR A 111 5.59 6.36 3.67
CA TYR A 111 6.81 6.17 2.90
C TYR A 111 6.76 6.97 1.59
N ILE A 112 5.88 6.61 0.68
CA ILE A 112 5.73 7.25 -0.62
C ILE A 112 4.36 7.93 -0.67
N PRO A 113 4.28 9.21 -1.01
CA PRO A 113 3.01 9.92 -1.16
C PRO A 113 2.14 9.31 -2.26
N SER A 114 0.85 9.56 -2.20
CA SER A 114 -0.08 9.18 -3.27
C SER A 114 0.10 10.08 -4.50
N MET A 115 -0.21 9.54 -5.68
CA MET A 115 -0.39 10.29 -6.91
C MET A 115 -1.79 10.04 -7.43
N GLU A 116 -2.74 10.85 -6.95
CA GLU A 116 -4.13 10.77 -7.37
C GLU A 116 -4.29 11.31 -8.80
N PRO A 117 -5.09 10.66 -9.68
CA PRO A 117 -5.37 11.18 -11.01
C PRO A 117 -6.07 12.53 -10.95
N THR A 118 -5.48 13.55 -11.58
CA THR A 118 -6.05 14.89 -11.71
C THR A 118 -6.47 15.18 -13.16
N PRO A 119 -7.35 16.17 -13.40
CA PRO A 119 -7.63 16.62 -14.75
C PRO A 119 -6.37 17.03 -15.54
N GLY A 120 -5.39 17.63 -14.86
CA GLY A 120 -4.11 18.01 -15.47
C GLY A 120 -3.26 16.78 -15.84
N ASN A 121 -3.23 15.73 -15.00
CA ASN A 121 -2.56 14.49 -15.36
C ASN A 121 -3.18 13.85 -16.62
N TYR A 122 -4.52 13.88 -16.75
CA TYR A 122 -5.20 13.39 -17.95
C TYR A 122 -4.89 14.25 -19.18
N ALA A 123 -4.80 15.57 -19.05
CA ALA A 123 -4.41 16.47 -20.15
C ALA A 123 -2.98 16.19 -20.62
N LEU A 124 -2.05 15.95 -19.70
CA LEU A 124 -0.69 15.51 -20.03
C LEU A 124 -0.68 14.15 -20.74
N ALA A 125 -1.48 13.20 -20.29
CA ALA A 125 -1.61 11.89 -20.93
C ALA A 125 -2.18 12.00 -22.35
N GLU A 126 -3.13 12.89 -22.60
CA GLU A 126 -3.64 13.18 -23.92
C GLU A 126 -2.58 13.81 -24.83
N THR A 127 -1.82 14.76 -24.31
CA THR A 127 -0.66 15.34 -25.03
C THR A 127 0.35 14.26 -25.43
N LEU A 128 0.66 13.34 -24.54
CA LEU A 128 1.51 12.18 -24.82
C LEU A 128 0.91 11.28 -25.92
N SER A 129 -0.42 11.07 -25.88
CA SER A 129 -1.12 10.27 -26.88
C SER A 129 -1.05 10.90 -28.28
N LEU A 130 -1.22 12.24 -28.39
CA LEU A 130 -1.06 12.97 -29.64
C LEU A 130 0.37 12.87 -30.17
N VAL A 131 1.37 13.06 -29.30
CA VAL A 131 2.79 12.86 -29.65
C VAL A 131 3.04 11.46 -30.22
N SER A 132 2.48 10.44 -29.57
CA SER A 132 2.63 9.04 -30.01
C SER A 132 2.01 8.78 -31.36
N GLN A 133 0.83 9.35 -31.62
CA GLN A 133 0.12 9.23 -32.90
C GLN A 133 0.88 9.93 -34.04
N ASP A 134 1.40 11.16 -33.81
CA ASP A 134 2.19 11.90 -34.79
C ASP A 134 3.49 11.17 -35.18
N LEU A 135 4.04 10.36 -34.27
CA LEU A 135 5.19 9.50 -34.54
C LEU A 135 4.81 8.16 -35.22
N GLY A 136 3.52 7.92 -35.47
CA GLY A 136 3.03 6.68 -36.07
C GLY A 136 2.97 5.47 -35.11
N TYR A 137 3.06 5.70 -33.79
CA TYR A 137 3.03 4.61 -32.79
C TYR A 137 1.63 4.32 -32.25
N GLY A 138 0.60 5.07 -32.72
CA GLY A 138 -0.79 4.92 -32.26
C GLY A 138 -1.05 5.61 -30.90
N PRO A 139 -2.32 5.58 -30.45
CA PRO A 139 -2.73 6.26 -29.24
C PRO A 139 -2.19 5.59 -27.96
N VAL A 140 -1.89 6.42 -26.96
CA VAL A 140 -1.56 5.99 -25.61
C VAL A 140 -2.74 6.29 -24.70
N LYS A 141 -3.05 5.40 -23.78
CA LYS A 141 -4.13 5.57 -22.79
C LYS A 141 -3.56 5.54 -21.39
N PRO A 142 -4.17 6.27 -20.44
CA PRO A 142 -3.84 6.12 -19.03
C PRO A 142 -4.00 4.66 -18.56
N GLY A 143 -3.08 4.19 -17.76
CA GLY A 143 -3.19 2.88 -17.11
C GLY A 143 -4.23 2.90 -15.98
N ASP A 144 -4.67 1.72 -15.55
CA ASP A 144 -5.47 1.59 -14.34
C ASP A 144 -4.58 1.88 -13.11
N PRO A 145 -4.91 2.88 -12.28
CA PRO A 145 -4.12 3.20 -11.08
C PRO A 145 -4.00 2.00 -10.14
N GLY A 146 -5.01 1.15 -10.06
CA GLY A 146 -5.01 -0.04 -9.20
C GLY A 146 -4.03 -1.13 -9.62
N SER A 147 -3.51 -1.09 -10.84
CA SER A 147 -2.52 -2.05 -11.35
C SER A 147 -1.07 -1.61 -11.15
N ARG A 148 -0.82 -0.50 -10.48
CA ARG A 148 0.51 0.11 -10.33
C ARG A 148 0.98 0.12 -8.89
N GLY A 149 2.30 0.10 -8.73
CA GLY A 149 2.98 0.47 -7.50
C GLY A 149 3.18 1.98 -7.39
N ALA A 150 3.88 2.42 -6.37
CA ALA A 150 4.32 3.80 -6.22
C ALA A 150 5.55 4.09 -7.08
N GLY A 151 5.73 5.37 -7.48
CA GLY A 151 6.88 5.86 -8.21
C GLY A 151 7.41 7.17 -7.62
N ASP A 152 8.64 7.53 -7.94
CA ASP A 152 9.31 8.74 -7.43
C ASP A 152 8.57 10.03 -7.78
N ILE A 153 7.82 10.04 -8.87
CA ILE A 153 6.98 11.17 -9.28
C ILE A 153 5.95 11.56 -8.21
N SER A 154 5.56 10.62 -7.34
CA SER A 154 4.62 10.86 -6.24
C SER A 154 5.08 11.95 -5.29
N PHE A 155 6.40 12.15 -5.11
CA PHE A 155 6.94 13.20 -4.24
C PHE A 155 6.71 14.63 -4.76
N VAL A 156 6.41 14.79 -6.03
CA VAL A 156 6.12 16.09 -6.65
C VAL A 156 4.67 16.21 -7.14
N ALA A 157 3.92 15.13 -7.17
CA ALA A 157 2.57 15.08 -7.72
C ALA A 157 1.56 16.01 -7.02
N SER A 158 1.80 16.36 -5.75
CA SER A 158 0.97 17.32 -5.02
C SER A 158 1.22 18.78 -5.41
N PHE A 159 2.30 19.08 -6.15
CA PHE A 159 2.71 20.42 -6.53
C PHE A 159 2.51 20.72 -8.02
N MET A 160 2.38 19.68 -8.84
CA MET A 160 2.26 19.84 -10.30
C MET A 160 1.56 18.65 -10.93
N ASP A 161 0.97 18.87 -12.11
CA ASP A 161 0.47 17.79 -12.95
C ASP A 161 1.62 16.89 -13.40
N SER A 162 1.39 15.60 -13.34
CA SER A 162 2.46 14.62 -13.45
C SER A 162 2.07 13.40 -14.29
N LEU A 163 3.05 12.82 -14.97
CA LEU A 163 2.93 11.52 -15.65
C LEU A 163 4.02 10.58 -15.16
N ASP A 164 3.65 9.33 -15.00
CA ASP A 164 4.58 8.23 -14.76
C ASP A 164 4.50 7.18 -15.88
N GLY A 165 5.39 6.19 -15.84
CA GLY A 165 5.41 5.10 -16.81
C GLY A 165 5.98 5.49 -18.19
N LEU A 166 6.77 6.57 -18.29
CA LEU A 166 7.40 7.03 -19.53
C LEU A 166 8.71 6.29 -19.85
N GLY A 167 9.19 5.46 -18.93
CA GLY A 167 10.43 4.73 -19.05
C GLY A 167 10.36 3.49 -19.93
N ALA A 168 11.39 2.66 -19.81
CA ALA A 168 11.51 1.41 -20.54
C ALA A 168 10.45 0.40 -20.14
N SER A 169 10.02 -0.41 -21.11
CA SER A 169 9.16 -1.59 -20.83
C SER A 169 10.02 -2.86 -20.78
N GLY A 170 9.54 -3.84 -20.03
CA GLY A 170 10.24 -5.11 -19.85
C GLY A 170 9.40 -6.12 -19.12
N SER A 171 10.04 -7.12 -18.56
CA SER A 171 9.40 -8.15 -17.73
C SER A 171 10.27 -8.55 -16.56
N GLY A 172 9.67 -9.12 -15.51
CA GLY A 172 10.36 -9.62 -14.34
C GLY A 172 10.86 -8.52 -13.40
N ALA A 173 10.18 -7.37 -13.34
CA ALA A 173 10.55 -6.27 -12.45
C ALA A 173 10.75 -6.74 -11.01
N HIS A 174 11.84 -6.29 -10.37
CA HIS A 174 12.28 -6.65 -9.01
C HIS A 174 12.63 -8.13 -8.80
N ALA A 175 12.86 -8.90 -9.87
CA ALA A 175 13.22 -10.32 -9.78
C ALA A 175 14.54 -10.61 -10.50
N PRO A 176 15.27 -11.69 -10.11
CA PRO A 176 16.40 -12.17 -10.89
C PRO A 176 15.97 -12.49 -12.32
N GLY A 177 16.74 -11.99 -13.31
CA GLY A 177 16.40 -12.15 -14.72
C GLY A 177 15.48 -11.07 -15.29
N GLU A 178 15.32 -9.95 -14.62
CA GLU A 178 14.63 -8.77 -15.15
C GLU A 178 15.19 -8.36 -16.52
N THR A 179 14.29 -8.04 -17.43
CA THR A 179 14.64 -7.75 -18.82
C THR A 179 14.04 -6.42 -19.29
N ILE A 180 14.71 -5.79 -20.25
CA ILE A 180 14.24 -4.60 -20.97
C ILE A 180 13.90 -4.94 -22.43
N ASN A 181 12.84 -4.36 -22.96
CA ASN A 181 12.46 -4.49 -24.38
C ASN A 181 13.23 -3.51 -25.25
N MET A 182 14.39 -3.92 -25.73
CA MET A 182 15.27 -3.09 -26.58
C MET A 182 14.63 -2.70 -27.91
N LYS A 183 13.62 -3.43 -28.42
CA LYS A 183 12.95 -3.08 -29.69
C LYS A 183 12.04 -1.86 -29.51
N GLN A 184 11.45 -1.68 -28.34
CA GLN A 184 10.59 -0.53 -28.04
C GLN A 184 11.37 0.69 -27.54
N PHE A 185 12.58 0.52 -27.05
CA PHE A 185 13.36 1.57 -26.40
C PHE A 185 13.57 2.82 -27.27
N PRO A 186 13.93 2.72 -28.59
CA PRO A 186 14.06 3.89 -29.44
C PRO A 186 12.76 4.68 -29.64
N SER A 187 11.61 4.00 -29.69
CA SER A 187 10.32 4.68 -29.83
C SER A 187 9.93 5.43 -28.56
N LEU A 188 10.27 4.91 -27.38
CA LEU A 188 10.06 5.59 -26.11
C LEU A 188 10.91 6.86 -26.02
N ILE A 189 12.19 6.81 -26.42
CA ILE A 189 13.07 7.98 -26.45
C ILE A 189 12.49 9.07 -27.37
N LYS A 190 12.11 8.73 -28.61
CA LYS A 190 11.54 9.69 -29.55
C LYS A 190 10.26 10.34 -29.02
N ARG A 191 9.37 9.54 -28.43
CA ARG A 191 8.12 10.02 -27.85
C ARG A 191 8.36 10.99 -26.70
N ASN A 192 9.24 10.65 -25.78
CA ASN A 192 9.56 11.51 -24.65
C ASN A 192 10.26 12.79 -25.06
N THR A 193 11.17 12.72 -26.03
CA THR A 193 11.85 13.90 -26.59
C THR A 193 10.85 14.86 -27.22
N LEU A 194 9.92 14.36 -28.05
CA LEU A 194 8.90 15.19 -28.67
C LEU A 194 7.89 15.75 -27.66
N LEU A 195 7.54 14.96 -26.64
CA LEU A 195 6.71 15.44 -25.53
C LEU A 195 7.36 16.62 -24.82
N LEU A 196 8.61 16.48 -24.39
CA LEU A 196 9.36 17.56 -23.73
C LEU A 196 9.46 18.80 -24.61
N TYR A 197 9.75 18.63 -25.89
CA TYR A 197 9.78 19.74 -26.84
C TYR A 197 8.46 20.51 -26.91
N ARG A 198 7.32 19.81 -26.91
CA ARG A 198 5.99 20.44 -26.96
C ARG A 198 5.60 21.13 -25.66
N LEU A 199 5.99 20.59 -24.52
CA LEU A 199 5.68 21.15 -23.21
C LEU A 199 6.54 22.36 -22.84
N THR A 200 7.65 22.62 -23.57
CA THR A 200 8.59 23.70 -23.28
C THR A 200 8.54 24.84 -24.30
N ARG A 201 7.52 24.88 -25.16
CA ARG A 201 7.39 25.90 -26.25
C ARG A 201 6.19 26.80 -26.07
#